data_299a077854268de0d914816efdc1fc03
#
_entry.id   299a077854268de0d914816efdc1fc03
#
_cell.length_a   1.000
_cell.length_b   1.000
_cell.length_c   1.000
_cell.angle_alpha   90.00
_cell.angle_beta   90.00
_cell.angle_gamma   90.00
#
_symmetry.space_group_name_H-M   'P 1'
#
loop_
_entity.id
_entity.type
_entity.pdbx_description
1 polymer ?
#
loop_
_entity_poly.entity_id
_entity_poly.type
_entity_poly.pdbx_seq_one_letter_code
_entity_poly.pdbx_strand_id
1 'polypeptide(L)'
;FSTRPGVKPPRSLVNIYRELSDDLGIAGREDGDLRAWADQGVLLLNRVLTVAPGQAGSHRRIGWEEITEAAIRALNRTPMVAILWGRDAQGCERFLPDVPCIKSPHPSPLSASRGFFGSRPFSRANALLRDQGAQEIDWRL
;
A
#
# COMPACT_ATOMS: atom_id res chain seq x y z
N PHE A 1 6.45 -5.04 0.78
CA PHE A 1 5.41 -5.99 1.22
C PHE A 1 5.48 -7.31 0.44
N SER A 2 5.60 -7.26 -0.88
CA SER A 2 5.61 -8.47 -1.68
C SER A 2 6.90 -9.27 -1.49
N THR A 3 6.78 -10.59 -1.43
CA THR A 3 7.91 -11.52 -1.37
C THR A 3 7.85 -12.52 -2.52
N ARG A 4 8.90 -13.31 -2.67
CA ARG A 4 8.92 -14.39 -3.67
C ARG A 4 7.87 -15.45 -3.33
N PRO A 5 7.38 -16.19 -4.35
CA PRO A 5 6.50 -17.33 -4.11
C PRO A 5 7.11 -18.31 -3.10
N GLY A 6 6.29 -18.83 -2.20
CA GLY A 6 6.70 -19.78 -1.17
C GLY A 6 7.41 -19.17 0.04
N VAL A 7 7.72 -17.87 0.02
CA VAL A 7 8.32 -17.18 1.17
C VAL A 7 7.22 -16.69 2.11
N LYS A 8 7.40 -16.95 3.41
CA LYS A 8 6.46 -16.54 4.45
C LYS A 8 6.23 -15.01 4.38
N PRO A 9 4.97 -14.54 4.49
CA PRO A 9 4.69 -13.12 4.42
C PRO A 9 5.27 -12.34 5.62
N PRO A 10 5.76 -11.12 5.40
CA PRO A 10 6.14 -10.23 6.50
C PRO A 10 4.95 -9.95 7.43
N ARG A 11 5.23 -9.56 8.66
CA ARG A 11 4.17 -9.29 9.66
C ARG A 11 3.16 -8.23 9.21
N SER A 12 3.62 -7.17 8.55
CA SER A 12 2.72 -6.15 7.99
C SER A 12 1.78 -6.74 6.94
N LEU A 13 2.28 -7.63 6.10
CA LEU A 13 1.46 -8.28 5.07
C LEU A 13 0.44 -9.25 5.68
N VAL A 14 0.78 -9.94 6.76
CA VAL A 14 -0.19 -10.75 7.51
C VAL A 14 -1.38 -9.88 7.96
N ASN A 15 -1.10 -8.69 8.45
CA ASN A 15 -2.14 -7.74 8.85
C ASN A 15 -2.94 -7.20 7.65
N ILE A 16 -2.28 -6.97 6.52
CA ILE A 16 -2.96 -6.62 5.26
C ILE A 16 -3.92 -7.72 4.83
N TYR A 17 -3.50 -8.98 4.90
CA TYR A 17 -4.36 -10.13 4.57
C TYR A 17 -5.54 -10.24 5.53
N ARG A 18 -5.34 -9.95 6.81
CA ARG A 18 -6.43 -9.93 7.79
C ARG A 18 -7.46 -8.86 7.44
N GLU A 19 -7.02 -7.66 7.13
CA GLU A 19 -7.94 -6.57 6.72
C GLU A 19 -8.64 -6.90 5.40
N LEU A 20 -7.95 -7.52 4.45
CA LEU A 20 -8.53 -7.98 3.20
C LEU A 20 -9.68 -8.97 3.43
N SER A 21 -9.49 -9.90 4.36
CA SER A 21 -10.53 -10.85 4.78
C SER A 21 -11.70 -10.14 5.45
N ASP A 22 -11.43 -9.21 6.37
CA ASP A 22 -12.47 -8.48 7.09
C ASP A 22 -13.23 -7.51 6.18
N ASP A 23 -12.56 -6.90 5.20
CA ASP A 23 -13.16 -5.93 4.27
C ASP A 23 -13.97 -6.61 3.16
N LEU A 24 -13.40 -7.62 2.51
CA LEU A 24 -13.97 -8.21 1.29
C LEU A 24 -14.25 -9.71 1.38
N GLY A 25 -13.94 -10.36 2.50
CA GLY A 25 -14.10 -11.81 2.65
C GLY A 25 -13.10 -12.62 1.82
N ILE A 26 -12.00 -12.01 1.41
CA ILE A 26 -10.97 -12.66 0.58
C ILE A 26 -9.86 -13.20 1.49
N ALA A 27 -9.57 -14.49 1.36
CA ALA A 27 -8.46 -15.10 2.09
C ALA A 27 -7.11 -14.63 1.51
N GLY A 28 -6.14 -14.38 2.40
CA GLY A 28 -4.76 -14.16 2.00
C GLY A 28 -4.07 -15.45 1.55
N ARG A 29 -2.83 -15.31 1.09
CA ARG A 29 -1.99 -16.44 0.70
C ARG A 29 -1.16 -16.94 1.90
N GLU A 30 -0.64 -18.14 1.79
CA GLU A 30 0.35 -18.67 2.74
C GLU A 30 1.74 -18.03 2.56
N ASP A 31 2.00 -17.44 1.40
CA ASP A 31 3.21 -16.72 1.07
C ASP A 31 2.94 -15.21 0.89
N GLY A 32 3.97 -14.44 0.55
CA GLY A 32 3.90 -13.00 0.34
C GLY A 32 3.87 -12.59 -1.13
N ASP A 33 3.46 -13.47 -2.04
CA ASP A 33 3.43 -13.17 -3.48
C ASP A 33 2.21 -12.30 -3.85
N LEU A 34 2.46 -11.05 -4.19
CA LEU A 34 1.44 -10.06 -4.57
C LEU A 34 1.45 -9.72 -6.07
N ARG A 35 2.08 -10.55 -6.91
CA ARG A 35 2.17 -10.29 -8.35
C ARG A 35 0.81 -10.15 -9.02
N ALA A 36 -0.21 -10.88 -8.56
CA ALA A 36 -1.56 -10.75 -9.09
C ALA A 36 -2.13 -9.33 -8.95
N TRP A 37 -1.77 -8.62 -7.89
CA TRP A 37 -2.14 -7.21 -7.76
C TRP A 37 -1.35 -6.32 -8.71
N ALA A 38 -0.05 -6.55 -8.84
CA ALA A 38 0.80 -5.78 -9.76
C ALA A 38 0.33 -5.92 -11.21
N ASP A 39 -0.13 -7.10 -11.61
CA ASP A 39 -0.66 -7.37 -12.95
C ASP A 39 -1.91 -6.53 -13.27
N GLN A 40 -2.61 -6.05 -12.26
CA GLN A 40 -3.78 -5.19 -12.41
C GLN A 40 -3.46 -3.70 -12.25
N GLY A 41 -2.19 -3.34 -12.11
CA GLY A 41 -1.76 -1.94 -11.97
C GLY A 41 -1.67 -1.45 -10.54
N VAL A 42 -1.63 -2.34 -9.55
CA VAL A 42 -1.36 -1.96 -8.15
C VAL A 42 0.14 -1.80 -7.95
N LEU A 43 0.57 -0.58 -7.67
CA LEU A 43 1.96 -0.27 -7.36
C LEU A 43 2.17 -0.23 -5.84
N LEU A 44 3.06 -1.06 -5.35
CA LEU A 44 3.48 -1.05 -3.94
C LEU A 44 4.81 -0.31 -3.84
N LEU A 45 4.80 0.86 -3.21
CA LEU A 45 5.97 1.73 -3.16
C LEU A 45 6.26 2.16 -1.72
N ASN A 46 7.52 2.00 -1.30
CA ASN A 46 8.04 2.61 -0.07
C ASN A 46 8.78 3.91 -0.39
N ARG A 47 8.77 4.87 0.53
CA ARG A 47 9.50 6.13 0.37
C ARG A 47 11.02 5.92 0.41
N VAL A 48 11.47 4.97 1.20
CA VAL A 48 12.87 4.58 1.33
C VAL A 48 12.99 3.12 0.93
N LEU A 49 13.78 2.83 -0.09
CA LEU A 49 13.80 1.53 -0.75
C LEU A 49 14.92 0.61 -0.27
N THR A 50 15.81 1.10 0.59
CA THR A 50 16.90 0.30 1.17
C THR A 50 16.97 0.49 2.68
N VAL A 51 17.62 -0.45 3.34
CA VAL A 51 17.84 -0.45 4.78
C VAL A 51 19.10 -1.26 5.08
N ALA A 52 19.87 -0.85 6.09
CA ALA A 52 20.98 -1.66 6.56
C ALA A 52 20.44 -2.91 7.30
N PRO A 53 21.07 -4.08 7.16
CA PRO A 53 20.59 -5.29 7.81
C PRO A 53 20.35 -5.10 9.31
N GLY A 54 19.14 -5.46 9.79
CA GLY A 54 18.76 -5.36 11.19
C GLY A 54 18.58 -3.94 11.73
N GLN A 55 18.66 -2.91 10.88
CA GLN A 55 18.58 -1.50 11.30
C GLN A 55 17.42 -0.80 10.59
N ALA A 56 16.19 -1.03 11.06
CA ALA A 56 14.98 -0.45 10.49
C ALA A 56 15.08 1.09 10.41
N GLY A 57 14.75 1.63 9.24
CA GLY A 57 14.76 3.08 9.01
C GLY A 57 16.16 3.71 8.89
N SER A 58 17.23 2.91 8.85
CA SER A 58 18.61 3.42 8.84
C SER A 58 18.97 4.22 7.59
N HIS A 59 18.29 4.00 6.46
CA HIS A 59 18.54 4.73 5.21
C HIS A 59 17.57 5.89 4.98
N ARG A 60 16.88 6.35 6.01
CA ARG A 60 16.13 7.60 5.93
C ARG A 60 17.07 8.78 5.68
N ARG A 61 16.63 9.73 4.84
CA ARG A 61 17.33 10.98 4.55
C ARG A 61 18.69 10.80 3.86
N ILE A 62 18.87 9.70 3.11
CA ILE A 62 20.08 9.48 2.31
C ILE A 62 19.85 9.70 0.80
N GLY A 63 18.66 10.19 0.41
CA GLY A 63 18.35 10.55 -0.98
C GLY A 63 17.21 9.77 -1.63
N TRP A 64 16.73 8.68 -1.03
CA TRP A 64 15.60 7.90 -1.56
C TRP A 64 14.33 8.72 -1.67
N GLU A 65 14.11 9.64 -0.72
CA GLU A 65 12.91 10.48 -0.68
C GLU A 65 12.75 11.35 -1.95
N GLU A 66 13.85 11.88 -2.47
CA GLU A 66 13.82 12.66 -3.72
C GLU A 66 13.43 11.82 -4.93
N ILE A 67 13.97 10.59 -5.00
CA ILE A 67 13.69 9.66 -6.10
C ILE A 67 12.23 9.21 -6.04
N THR A 68 11.75 8.80 -4.88
CA THR A 68 10.37 8.33 -4.72
C THR A 68 9.38 9.47 -4.84
N GLU A 69 9.72 10.70 -4.43
CA GLU A 69 8.90 11.88 -4.68
C GLU A 69 8.71 12.11 -6.18
N ALA A 70 9.78 12.05 -6.97
CA ALA A 70 9.69 12.22 -8.41
C ALA A 70 8.77 11.16 -9.04
N ALA A 71 8.88 9.91 -8.60
CA ALA A 71 8.00 8.83 -9.06
C ALA A 71 6.53 9.09 -8.68
N ILE A 72 6.27 9.51 -7.45
CA ILE A 72 4.90 9.80 -6.97
C ILE A 72 4.31 10.99 -7.73
N ARG A 73 5.05 12.06 -7.93
CA ARG A 73 4.58 13.22 -8.73
C ARG A 73 4.21 12.83 -10.15
N ALA A 74 4.95 11.91 -10.77
CA ALA A 74 4.65 11.39 -12.10
C ALA A 74 3.33 10.59 -12.14
N LEU A 75 2.87 10.09 -10.99
CA LEU A 75 1.62 9.34 -10.86
C LEU A 75 0.40 10.24 -10.55
N ASN A 76 0.58 11.56 -10.43
CA ASN A 76 -0.53 12.48 -10.17
C ASN A 76 -1.42 12.65 -11.42
N ARG A 77 -2.24 11.64 -11.66
CA ARG A 77 -3.17 11.60 -12.80
C ARG A 77 -4.37 10.71 -12.45
N THR A 78 -5.47 10.91 -13.15
CA THR A 78 -6.67 10.08 -13.03
C THR A 78 -6.87 9.21 -14.30
N PRO A 79 -7.49 8.06 -14.24
CA PRO A 79 -8.04 7.45 -13.02
C PRO A 79 -6.94 6.83 -12.16
N MET A 80 -6.97 7.09 -10.86
CA MET A 80 -6.06 6.53 -9.87
C MET A 80 -6.62 6.70 -8.46
N VAL A 81 -6.22 5.84 -7.55
CA VAL A 81 -6.46 5.97 -6.11
C VAL A 81 -5.14 5.71 -5.38
N ALA A 82 -4.82 6.54 -4.42
CA ALA A 82 -3.66 6.35 -3.55
C ALA A 82 -4.10 5.83 -2.18
N ILE A 83 -3.48 4.76 -1.72
CA ILE A 83 -3.66 4.26 -0.35
C ILE A 83 -2.39 4.60 0.41
N LEU A 84 -2.51 5.45 1.42
CA LEU A 84 -1.39 6.01 2.16
C LEU A 84 -1.38 5.47 3.59
N TRP A 85 -0.47 4.56 3.87
CA TRP A 85 -0.35 3.89 5.15
C TRP A 85 0.78 4.49 5.98
N GLY A 86 0.41 5.11 7.10
CA GLY A 86 1.34 5.72 8.03
C GLY A 86 1.73 7.16 7.66
N ARG A 87 2.47 7.80 8.55
CA ARG A 87 2.79 9.23 8.44
C ARG A 87 3.65 9.57 7.23
N ASP A 88 4.66 8.77 6.93
CA ASP A 88 5.56 9.03 5.80
C ASP A 88 4.80 8.96 4.48
N ALA A 89 3.94 7.95 4.32
CA ALA A 89 3.10 7.83 3.14
C ALA A 89 2.07 8.97 3.06
N GLN A 90 1.45 9.33 4.17
CA GLN A 90 0.47 10.41 4.21
C GLN A 90 1.07 11.78 3.86
N GLY A 91 2.35 11.98 4.15
CA GLY A 91 3.09 13.15 3.71
C GLY A 91 3.20 13.28 2.18
N CYS A 92 2.93 12.21 1.43
CA CYS A 92 2.93 12.21 -0.03
C CYS A 92 1.64 12.75 -0.65
N GLU A 93 0.59 12.95 0.13
CA GLU A 93 -0.69 13.48 -0.38
C GLU A 93 -0.48 14.82 -1.10
N ARG A 94 0.43 15.65 -0.62
CA ARG A 94 0.78 16.95 -1.24
C ARG A 94 1.32 16.81 -2.67
N PHE A 95 1.83 15.63 -3.05
CA PHE A 95 2.32 15.37 -4.41
C PHE A 95 1.23 14.85 -5.35
N LEU A 96 0.05 14.58 -4.82
CA LEU A 96 -1.07 13.93 -5.50
C LEU A 96 -2.35 14.76 -5.40
N PRO A 97 -2.33 16.08 -5.80
CA PRO A 97 -3.50 16.94 -5.62
C PRO A 97 -4.72 16.51 -6.44
N ASP A 98 -4.52 15.74 -7.51
CA ASP A 98 -5.61 15.32 -8.41
C ASP A 98 -6.07 13.88 -8.15
N VAL A 99 -5.49 13.19 -7.16
CA VAL A 99 -5.74 11.77 -6.87
C VAL A 99 -6.43 11.63 -5.53
N PRO A 100 -7.58 10.90 -5.46
CA PRO A 100 -8.21 10.58 -4.17
C PRO A 100 -7.27 9.74 -3.31
N CYS A 101 -7.13 10.11 -2.04
CA CYS A 101 -6.25 9.44 -1.10
C CYS A 101 -7.05 8.79 0.03
N ILE A 102 -6.75 7.53 0.32
CA ILE A 102 -7.26 6.78 1.47
C ILE A 102 -6.15 6.72 2.50
N LYS A 103 -6.37 7.28 3.68
CA LYS A 103 -5.35 7.39 4.72
C LYS A 103 -5.71 6.54 5.93
N SER A 104 -4.74 5.84 6.48
CA SER A 104 -4.87 5.11 7.73
C SER A 104 -3.50 4.92 8.39
N PRO A 105 -3.46 4.51 9.67
CA PRO A 105 -2.22 4.03 10.27
C PRO A 105 -1.62 2.88 9.46
N HIS A 106 -0.32 2.65 9.64
CA HIS A 106 0.41 1.60 8.94
C HIS A 106 -0.04 0.19 9.39
N PRO A 107 -0.03 -0.82 8.51
CA PRO A 107 -0.37 -2.20 8.88
C PRO A 107 0.66 -2.92 9.76
N SER A 108 1.78 -2.27 10.12
CA SER A 108 2.75 -2.80 11.07
C SER A 108 2.08 -3.25 12.36
N PRO A 109 2.54 -4.34 13.02
CA PRO A 109 2.05 -4.74 14.34
C PRO A 109 2.08 -3.60 15.38
N LEU A 110 2.95 -2.62 15.22
CA LEU A 110 3.07 -1.46 16.13
C LEU A 110 1.92 -0.47 16.01
N SER A 111 1.18 -0.46 14.91
CA SER A 111 0.16 0.56 14.63
C SER A 111 -1.14 0.02 14.04
N ALA A 112 -1.20 -1.23 13.63
CA ALA A 112 -2.36 -1.80 12.95
C ALA A 112 -3.65 -1.70 13.78
N SER A 113 -3.58 -1.91 15.09
CA SER A 113 -4.73 -1.80 16.01
C SER A 113 -5.16 -0.36 16.28
N ARG A 114 -4.40 0.64 15.81
CA ARG A 114 -4.70 2.07 16.02
C ARG A 114 -5.55 2.67 14.91
N GLY A 115 -6.09 1.87 13.99
CA GLY A 115 -6.98 2.32 12.94
C GLY A 115 -6.70 1.77 11.54
N PHE A 116 -5.67 0.93 11.36
CA PHE A 116 -5.52 0.19 10.12
C PHE A 116 -6.60 -0.88 10.00
N PHE A 117 -6.78 -1.71 11.03
CA PHE A 117 -7.88 -2.65 11.07
C PHE A 117 -9.22 -1.91 11.11
N GLY A 118 -10.11 -2.25 10.21
CA GLY A 118 -11.40 -1.57 10.02
C GLY A 118 -11.36 -0.37 9.07
N SER A 119 -10.20 -0.02 8.51
CA SER A 119 -10.08 1.08 7.55
C SER A 119 -10.65 0.75 6.17
N ARG A 120 -10.84 -0.51 5.84
CA ARG A 120 -11.47 -1.01 4.61
C ARG A 120 -10.88 -0.40 3.34
N PRO A 121 -9.56 -0.43 3.15
CA PRO A 121 -8.94 0.27 2.02
C PRO A 121 -9.28 -0.34 0.67
N PHE A 122 -9.53 -1.64 0.62
CA PHE A 122 -9.75 -2.36 -0.65
C PHE A 122 -11.11 -2.05 -1.25
N SER A 123 -12.18 -2.12 -0.47
CA SER A 123 -13.53 -1.77 -0.92
C SER A 123 -13.64 -0.27 -1.21
N ARG A 124 -13.00 0.56 -0.40
CA ARG A 124 -13.00 2.01 -0.59
C ARG A 124 -12.25 2.42 -1.86
N ALA A 125 -11.12 1.78 -2.14
CA ALA A 125 -10.37 2.02 -3.38
C ALA A 125 -11.23 1.67 -4.61
N ASN A 126 -11.91 0.55 -4.58
CA ASN A 126 -12.78 0.14 -5.68
C ASN A 126 -13.96 1.11 -5.88
N ALA A 127 -14.55 1.63 -4.79
CA ALA A 127 -15.60 2.64 -4.89
C ALA A 127 -15.08 3.91 -5.56
N LEU A 128 -13.89 4.38 -5.20
CA LEU A 128 -13.28 5.57 -5.80
C LEU A 128 -12.88 5.34 -7.26
N LEU A 129 -12.46 4.14 -7.63
CA LEU A 129 -12.18 3.79 -9.03
C LEU A 129 -13.46 3.81 -9.87
N ARG A 130 -14.55 3.25 -9.36
CA ARG A 130 -15.87 3.32 -10.04
C ARG A 130 -16.31 4.76 -10.26
N ASP A 131 -16.15 5.62 -9.26
CA ASP A 131 -16.52 7.04 -9.35
C ASP A 131 -15.74 7.77 -10.45
N GLN A 132 -14.55 7.29 -10.79
CA GLN A 132 -13.72 7.81 -11.88
C GLN A 132 -13.99 7.13 -13.22
N GLY A 133 -14.95 6.23 -13.29
CA GLY A 133 -15.24 5.44 -14.50
C GLY A 133 -14.20 4.37 -14.81
N ALA A 134 -13.36 4.02 -13.85
CA ALA A 134 -12.32 3.04 -14.01
C ALA A 134 -12.77 1.64 -13.57
N GLN A 135 -12.05 0.62 -14.04
CA GLN A 135 -12.27 -0.76 -13.64
C GLN A 135 -11.81 -0.96 -12.19
N GLU A 136 -12.60 -1.70 -11.43
CA GLU A 136 -12.23 -2.11 -10.07
C GLU A 136 -11.08 -3.11 -10.09
N ILE A 137 -10.34 -3.15 -8.98
CA ILE A 137 -9.31 -4.16 -8.76
C ILE A 137 -9.96 -5.44 -8.23
N ASP A 138 -9.59 -6.56 -8.79
CA ASP A 138 -9.87 -7.88 -8.21
C ASP A 138 -8.76 -8.19 -7.20
N TRP A 139 -9.09 -8.06 -5.93
CA TRP A 139 -8.11 -8.20 -4.85
C TRP A 139 -7.76 -9.65 -4.49
N ARG A 140 -8.37 -10.62 -5.15
CA ARG A 140 -8.05 -12.05 -4.94
C ARG A 140 -6.63 -12.37 -5.39
N LEU A 141 -5.95 -13.20 -4.62
CA LEU A 141 -4.55 -13.58 -4.84
C LEU A 141 -4.36 -15.02 -5.28
#